data_f17e97f00c5a35feccabdd4cba28d4f5
#
_entry.id   f17e97f00c5a35feccabdd4cba28d4f5
#
_cell.length_a   1.000
_cell.length_b   1.000
_cell.length_c   1.000
_cell.angle_alpha   90.00
_cell.angle_beta   90.00
_cell.angle_gamma   90.00
#
_symmetry.space_group_name_H-M   'P 1'
#
loop_
_entity.id
_entity.type
_entity.pdbx_description
1 polymer ?
#
loop_
_entity_poly.entity_id
_entity_poly.type
_entity_poly.pdbx_seq_one_letter_code
_entity_poly.pdbx_strand_id
1 'polypeptide(L)'
;LESFPEDVELLRQAINNGEFDKAAKVAHTMKGTAGNACARSMSQCAKALQLAAKEEDREKTVRLFEELVAIFDKVREAMLKEMER
;
A
#
# COMPACT_ATOMS: atom_id res chain seq x y z
N LEU A 1 -9.38 -0.87 7.75
CA LEU A 1 -8.23 -1.65 7.26
C LEU A 1 -8.59 -3.10 6.85
N GLU A 2 -9.87 -3.47 6.90
CA GLU A 2 -10.28 -4.84 6.58
C GLU A 2 -9.93 -5.25 5.14
N SER A 3 -10.04 -4.33 4.20
CA SER A 3 -9.73 -4.62 2.80
C SER A 3 -8.23 -4.49 2.47
N PHE A 4 -7.44 -4.00 3.42
CA PHE A 4 -6.03 -3.70 3.15
C PHE A 4 -5.20 -4.92 2.75
N PRO A 5 -5.33 -6.08 3.40
CA PRO A 5 -4.57 -7.28 2.98
C PRO A 5 -4.91 -7.71 1.56
N GLU A 6 -6.18 -7.59 1.17
CA GLU A 6 -6.60 -7.92 -0.19
C GLU A 6 -6.01 -6.92 -1.19
N ASP A 7 -6.01 -5.64 -0.83
CA ASP A 7 -5.45 -4.60 -1.68
C ASP A 7 -3.95 -4.79 -1.89
N VAL A 8 -3.23 -5.19 -0.83
CA VAL A 8 -1.80 -5.48 -0.92
C VAL A 8 -1.55 -6.61 -1.93
N GLU A 9 -2.37 -7.66 -1.89
CA GLU A 9 -2.21 -8.78 -2.82
C GLU A 9 -2.54 -8.37 -4.24
N LEU A 10 -3.60 -7.60 -4.44
CA LEU A 10 -3.96 -7.09 -5.77
C LEU A 10 -2.83 -6.21 -6.33
N LEU A 11 -2.25 -5.38 -5.48
CA LEU A 11 -1.15 -4.51 -5.87
C LEU A 11 0.08 -5.33 -6.29
N ARG A 12 0.40 -6.37 -5.52
CA ARG A 12 1.51 -7.25 -5.84
C ARG A 12 1.32 -7.89 -7.21
N GLN A 13 0.13 -8.42 -7.47
CA GLN A 13 -0.17 -9.05 -8.74
C GLN A 13 -0.07 -8.06 -9.91
N ALA A 14 -0.61 -6.87 -9.72
CA ALA A 14 -0.55 -5.85 -10.76
C ALA A 14 0.89 -5.47 -11.10
N ILE A 15 1.74 -5.30 -10.09
CA ILE A 15 3.15 -4.95 -10.30
C ILE A 15 3.87 -6.10 -11.01
N ASN A 16 3.66 -7.34 -10.56
CA ASN A 16 4.30 -8.50 -11.15
C ASN A 16 3.91 -8.71 -12.60
N ASN A 17 2.67 -8.36 -12.95
CA ASN A 17 2.17 -8.51 -14.31
C ASN A 17 2.45 -7.29 -15.19
N GLY A 18 3.08 -6.26 -14.65
CA GLY A 18 3.37 -5.04 -15.39
C GLY A 18 2.15 -4.18 -15.65
N GLU A 19 1.07 -4.39 -14.91
CA GLU A 19 -0.18 -3.65 -15.05
C GLU A 19 -0.13 -2.39 -14.18
N PHE A 20 0.65 -1.41 -14.60
CA PHE A 20 0.89 -0.20 -13.80
C PHE A 20 -0.35 0.66 -13.61
N ASP A 21 -1.25 0.71 -14.59
CA ASP A 21 -2.50 1.45 -14.44
C ASP A 21 -3.34 0.88 -13.31
N LYS A 22 -3.41 -0.44 -13.23
CA LYS A 22 -4.15 -1.14 -12.19
C LYS A 22 -3.48 -0.93 -10.83
N ALA A 23 -2.16 -0.99 -10.80
CA ALA A 23 -1.39 -0.74 -9.57
C ALA A 23 -1.67 0.67 -9.04
N ALA A 24 -1.71 1.66 -9.93
CA ALA A 24 -1.99 3.04 -9.54
C ALA A 24 -3.39 3.18 -8.93
N LYS A 25 -4.37 2.51 -9.50
CA LYS A 25 -5.75 2.55 -8.99
C LYS A 25 -5.86 1.93 -7.61
N VAL A 26 -5.22 0.78 -7.42
CA VAL A 26 -5.22 0.11 -6.12
C VAL A 26 -4.52 0.96 -5.07
N ALA A 27 -3.37 1.56 -5.42
CA ALA A 27 -2.64 2.44 -4.51
C ALA A 27 -3.48 3.65 -4.12
N HIS A 28 -4.25 4.20 -5.05
CA HIS A 28 -5.13 5.32 -4.77
C HIS A 28 -6.19 4.94 -3.72
N THR A 29 -6.78 3.76 -3.88
CA THR A 29 -7.76 3.25 -2.92
C THR A 29 -7.12 3.07 -1.54
N MET A 30 -5.93 2.49 -1.50
CA MET A 30 -5.22 2.27 -0.25
C MET A 30 -4.88 3.59 0.45
N LYS A 31 -4.55 4.61 -0.32
CA LYS A 31 -4.26 5.95 0.22
C LYS A 31 -5.47 6.50 0.98
N GLY A 32 -6.65 6.36 0.41
CA GLY A 32 -7.88 6.82 1.07
C GLY A 32 -8.16 6.04 2.34
N THR A 33 -8.04 4.72 2.28
CA THR A 33 -8.26 3.85 3.43
C THR A 33 -7.27 4.15 4.55
N ALA A 34 -6.00 4.31 4.22
CA ALA A 34 -4.96 4.61 5.20
C ALA A 34 -5.18 5.97 5.86
N GLY A 35 -5.64 6.96 5.09
CA GLY A 35 -5.94 8.27 5.63
C GLY A 35 -7.01 8.22 6.70
N ASN A 36 -8.04 7.44 6.49
CA ASN A 36 -9.12 7.27 7.45
C ASN A 36 -8.67 6.55 8.72
N ALA A 37 -7.65 5.73 8.61
CA ALA A 37 -7.12 4.98 9.75
C ALA A 37 -6.03 5.76 10.51
N CYS A 38 -5.82 7.01 10.17
CA CYS A 38 -4.79 7.87 10.76
C CYS A 38 -3.37 7.35 10.56
N ALA A 39 -3.17 6.55 9.52
CA ALA A 39 -1.88 6.00 9.18
C ALA A 39 -1.21 6.88 8.13
N ARG A 40 -0.71 8.02 8.57
CA ARG A 40 -0.13 9.03 7.67
C ARG A 40 1.02 8.47 6.83
N SER A 41 1.91 7.69 7.44
CA SER A 41 3.03 7.10 6.72
C SER A 41 2.57 6.18 5.60
N MET A 42 1.53 5.36 5.87
CA MET A 42 0.95 4.49 4.86
C MET A 42 0.31 5.30 3.74
N SER A 43 -0.41 6.35 4.08
CA SER A 43 -1.06 7.21 3.10
C SER A 43 -0.04 7.87 2.18
N GLN A 44 1.04 8.39 2.75
CA GLN A 44 2.10 9.03 1.97
C GLN A 44 2.81 8.02 1.06
N CYS A 45 3.09 6.84 1.57
CA CYS A 45 3.73 5.79 0.79
C CYS A 45 2.84 5.33 -0.36
N ALA A 46 1.55 5.17 -0.10
CA ALA A 46 0.59 4.79 -1.13
C ALA A 46 0.49 5.86 -2.22
N LYS A 47 0.52 7.12 -1.84
CA LYS A 47 0.51 8.23 -2.79
C LYS A 47 1.75 8.20 -3.68
N ALA A 48 2.93 8.03 -3.08
CA ALA A 48 4.17 7.95 -3.83
C ALA A 48 4.17 6.76 -4.79
N LEU A 49 3.65 5.63 -4.33
CA LEU A 49 3.55 4.42 -5.14
C LEU A 49 2.60 4.64 -6.32
N GLN A 50 1.48 5.32 -6.09
CA GLN A 50 0.54 5.66 -7.14
C GLN A 50 1.23 6.47 -8.24
N LEU A 51 2.01 7.47 -7.85
CA LEU A 51 2.71 8.32 -8.81
C LEU A 51 3.78 7.54 -9.58
N ALA A 52 4.54 6.69 -8.88
CA ALA A 52 5.55 5.87 -9.54
C ALA A 52 4.92 4.90 -10.55
N ALA A 53 3.77 4.32 -10.19
CA ALA A 53 3.06 3.42 -11.09
C ALA A 53 2.55 4.16 -12.33
N LYS A 54 2.05 5.39 -12.16
CA LYS A 54 1.60 6.19 -13.30
C LYS A 54 2.74 6.52 -14.25
N GLU A 55 3.95 6.69 -13.72
CA GLU A 55 5.14 6.95 -14.52
C GLU A 55 5.72 5.67 -15.10
N GLU A 56 5.15 4.52 -14.75
CA GLU A 56 5.62 3.19 -15.15
C GLU A 56 7.07 2.94 -14.75
N ASP A 57 7.48 3.52 -13.63
CA ASP A 57 8.81 3.32 -13.06
C ASP A 57 8.77 2.06 -12.19
N ARG A 58 9.10 0.93 -12.80
CA ARG A 58 9.00 -0.36 -12.13
C ARG A 58 9.87 -0.46 -10.88
N GLU A 59 11.12 -0.04 -10.97
CA GLU A 59 12.06 -0.13 -9.85
C GLU A 59 11.56 0.66 -8.65
N LYS A 60 11.12 1.88 -8.89
CA LYS A 60 10.60 2.75 -7.82
C LYS A 60 9.29 2.20 -7.27
N THR A 61 8.43 1.69 -8.15
CA THR A 61 7.14 1.11 -7.75
C THR A 61 7.35 -0.08 -6.83
N VAL A 62 8.28 -0.98 -7.18
CA VAL A 62 8.58 -2.16 -6.37
C VAL A 62 9.14 -1.74 -5.01
N ARG A 63 10.05 -0.78 -4.99
CA ARG A 63 10.64 -0.29 -3.74
C ARG A 63 9.58 0.28 -2.81
N LEU A 64 8.69 1.10 -3.36
CA LEU A 64 7.63 1.72 -2.57
C LEU A 64 6.61 0.68 -2.10
N PHE A 65 6.37 -0.34 -2.91
CA PHE A 65 5.50 -1.43 -2.51
C PHE A 65 6.08 -2.17 -1.29
N GLU A 66 7.37 -2.45 -1.31
CA GLU A 66 8.03 -3.12 -0.18
C GLU A 66 7.95 -2.26 1.09
N GLU A 67 8.14 -0.95 0.96
CA GLU A 67 8.01 -0.04 2.09
C GLU A 67 6.59 -0.03 2.64
N LEU A 68 5.60 -0.04 1.75
CA LEU A 68 4.20 -0.05 2.15
C LEU A 68 3.86 -1.30 2.94
N VAL A 69 4.33 -2.46 2.49
CA VAL A 69 4.11 -3.72 3.18
C VAL A 69 4.74 -3.71 4.57
N ALA A 70 5.96 -3.17 4.67
CA ALA A 70 6.65 -3.07 5.96
C ALA A 70 5.90 -2.17 6.94
N ILE A 71 5.39 -1.04 6.46
CA ILE A 71 4.59 -0.13 7.28
C ILE A 71 3.30 -0.80 7.73
N PHE A 72 2.63 -1.50 6.82
CA PHE A 72 1.39 -2.20 7.12
C PHE A 72 1.61 -3.26 8.20
N ASP A 73 2.69 -4.02 8.11
CA ASP A 73 3.00 -5.05 9.11
C ASP A 73 3.19 -4.43 10.50
N LYS A 74 3.86 -3.29 10.57
CA LYS A 74 4.06 -2.59 11.85
C LYS A 74 2.76 -2.08 12.44
N VAL A 75 1.91 -1.52 11.60
CA VAL A 75 0.60 -1.03 12.05
C VAL A 75 -0.25 -2.19 12.55
N ARG A 76 -0.24 -3.31 11.82
CA ARG A 76 -1.00 -4.48 12.22
C ARG A 76 -0.52 -5.03 13.55
N GLU A 77 0.79 -5.12 13.77
CA GLU A 77 1.34 -5.58 15.03
C GLU A 77 0.93 -4.70 16.20
N ALA A 78 0.96 -3.39 16.00
CA ALA A 78 0.55 -2.45 17.04
C ALA A 78 -0.91 -2.63 17.41
N MET A 79 -1.77 -2.84 16.40
CA MET A 79 -3.19 -3.07 16.64
C MET A 79 -3.44 -4.37 17.38
N LEU A 80 -2.73 -5.43 17.02
CA LEU A 80 -2.85 -6.72 17.70
C LEU A 80 -2.40 -6.65 19.15
N LYS A 81 -1.34 -5.90 19.43
CA LYS A 81 -0.87 -5.72 20.81
C LYS A 81 -1.90 -5.02 21.68
N GLU A 82 -2.59 -4.02 21.13
CA GLU A 82 -3.65 -3.34 21.86
C GLU A 82 -4.83 -4.25 22.14
N MET A 83 -5.13 -5.13 21.21
CA MET A 83 -6.24 -6.09 21.39
C MET A 83 -5.94 -7.14 22.45
N GLU A 84 -4.67 -7.43 22.69
CA GLU A 84 -4.25 -8.42 23.69
C GLU A 84 -4.31 -7.89 25.12
N ARG A 85 -4.47 -6.59 25.29
CA ARG A 85 -4.61 -6.00 26.62
C ARG A 85 -6.05 -6.21 27.11
#